data_624aa199c49427071689ec3cba4bc8fe
#
_entry.id   624aa199c49427071689ec3cba4bc8fe
#
_cell.length_a   1.000
_cell.length_b   1.000
_cell.length_c   1.000
_cell.angle_alpha   90.00
_cell.angle_beta   90.00
_cell.angle_gamma   90.00
#
_symmetry.space_group_name_H-M   'P 1'
#
loop_
_entity.id
_entity.type
_entity.pdbx_description
1 polymer ?
#
loop_
_entity_poly.entity_id
_entity_poly.type
_entity_poly.pdbx_seq_one_letter_code
_entity_poly.pdbx_strand_id
1 'polypeptide(L)'
;MVLKVGDVQVTEAEFESRIAAIEPQADPDKDSTTEKDRQKLGDDYASVLMLSQQAMANHLDSSPEVSRQLAIARMQVLSDAEFANLMGQATPSSEEVSQYYSAHLADYDEVRIRRLFIWKQRDNSKTAPILGSQAARASADQIRKAYASGTNINKLSVDLQKSGEGMVDPEPLTFSRGELPPQLEKVAFALKEGEWSEVEDTPSRLLLIELVKRDRQQLGQVSERIEKNLQGKKMQALLDDLKKKAGIWMDQQYFGTAVAPVPGAQQRSSVPPSELQESAKKGGNNEDERQK
;
A
#
# COMPACT_ATOMS: atom_id res chain seq x y z
N MET A 1 -11.32 39.15 -18.34
CA MET A 1 -12.58 38.56 -18.83
C MET A 1 -12.30 37.86 -20.14
N VAL A 2 -12.57 36.59 -20.25
CA VAL A 2 -12.36 35.78 -21.47
C VAL A 2 -13.65 35.22 -22.04
N LEU A 3 -14.74 35.14 -21.21
CA LEU A 3 -16.06 34.71 -21.66
C LEU A 3 -17.14 35.53 -20.94
N LYS A 4 -18.24 35.85 -21.63
CA LYS A 4 -19.40 36.50 -21.04
C LYS A 4 -20.68 35.84 -21.57
N VAL A 5 -21.59 35.43 -20.66
CA VAL A 5 -22.91 34.88 -20.98
C VAL A 5 -23.94 35.58 -20.10
N GLY A 6 -24.80 36.42 -20.71
CA GLY A 6 -25.71 37.28 -19.98
C GLY A 6 -24.93 38.24 -19.06
N ASP A 7 -25.25 38.21 -17.77
CA ASP A 7 -24.59 39.01 -16.74
C ASP A 7 -23.38 38.31 -16.12
N VAL A 8 -23.17 37.04 -16.41
CA VAL A 8 -22.04 36.26 -15.88
C VAL A 8 -20.79 36.56 -16.70
N GLN A 9 -19.73 36.97 -16.03
CA GLN A 9 -18.42 37.21 -16.61
C GLN A 9 -17.45 36.17 -16.06
N VAL A 10 -16.66 35.56 -16.93
CA VAL A 10 -15.65 34.55 -16.57
C VAL A 10 -14.27 35.15 -16.81
N THR A 11 -13.43 35.08 -15.81
CA THR A 11 -12.01 35.46 -15.90
C THR A 11 -11.19 34.33 -16.53
N GLU A 12 -10.00 34.63 -17.00
CA GLU A 12 -9.06 33.62 -17.51
C GLU A 12 -8.75 32.56 -16.43
N ALA A 13 -8.46 32.97 -15.20
CA ALA A 13 -8.17 32.06 -14.11
C ALA A 13 -9.33 31.11 -13.78
N GLU A 14 -10.58 31.58 -13.82
CA GLU A 14 -11.77 30.74 -13.64
C GLU A 14 -11.96 29.76 -14.79
N PHE A 15 -11.70 30.19 -16.00
CA PHE A 15 -11.80 29.34 -17.19
C PHE A 15 -10.74 28.22 -17.15
N GLU A 16 -9.47 28.56 -16.89
CA GLU A 16 -8.37 27.58 -16.78
C GLU A 16 -8.60 26.61 -15.61
N SER A 17 -9.08 27.11 -14.48
CA SER A 17 -9.45 26.23 -13.34
C SER A 17 -10.55 25.23 -13.72
N ARG A 18 -11.49 25.64 -14.57
CA ARG A 18 -12.58 24.78 -15.02
C ARG A 18 -12.09 23.72 -15.99
N ILE A 19 -11.20 24.08 -16.92
CA ILE A 19 -10.56 23.11 -17.84
C ILE A 19 -9.80 22.06 -17.05
N ALA A 20 -8.96 22.47 -16.09
CA ALA A 20 -8.19 21.57 -15.24
C ALA A 20 -9.09 20.59 -14.43
N ALA A 21 -10.31 21.00 -14.06
CA ALA A 21 -11.26 20.16 -13.36
C ALA A 21 -11.95 19.14 -14.29
N ILE A 22 -12.04 19.42 -15.59
CA ILE A 22 -12.68 18.53 -16.58
C ILE A 22 -11.68 17.53 -17.17
N GLU A 23 -10.41 17.92 -17.30
CA GLU A 23 -9.30 17.09 -17.82
C GLU A 23 -8.21 16.87 -16.77
N PRO A 24 -8.47 16.15 -15.66
CA PRO A 24 -7.47 15.94 -14.61
C PRO A 24 -6.30 15.03 -15.02
N GLN A 25 -6.29 14.49 -16.24
CA GLN A 25 -5.27 13.58 -16.78
C GLN A 25 -4.64 14.09 -18.09
N ALA A 26 -4.65 15.39 -18.34
CA ALA A 26 -3.85 15.92 -19.44
C ALA A 26 -2.38 15.59 -19.18
N ASP A 27 -1.79 14.79 -20.08
CA ASP A 27 -0.38 14.40 -20.06
C ASP A 27 0.49 15.67 -19.95
N PRO A 28 1.29 15.87 -18.91
CA PRO A 28 2.11 17.05 -18.74
C PRO A 28 3.11 17.28 -19.90
N ASP A 29 3.37 16.25 -20.74
CA ASP A 29 4.20 16.34 -21.94
C ASP A 29 3.41 16.67 -23.22
N LYS A 30 2.06 16.74 -23.17
CA LYS A 30 1.26 17.32 -24.24
C LYS A 30 1.16 18.82 -24.05
N ASP A 31 2.19 19.51 -24.50
CA ASP A 31 2.19 20.95 -24.66
C ASP A 31 1.03 21.35 -25.57
N SER A 32 0.19 22.26 -25.05
CA SER A 32 -0.85 23.01 -25.73
C SER A 32 -2.16 22.29 -26.10
N THR A 33 -3.16 22.51 -25.29
CA THR A 33 -4.54 22.69 -25.78
C THR A 33 -4.48 23.62 -26.97
N THR A 34 -4.75 23.13 -28.20
CA THR A 34 -4.67 23.95 -29.39
C THR A 34 -5.68 25.11 -29.28
N GLU A 35 -5.45 26.17 -30.02
CA GLU A 35 -6.41 27.31 -30.07
C GLU A 35 -7.84 26.85 -30.41
N LYS A 36 -7.98 25.85 -31.30
CA LYS A 36 -9.27 25.23 -31.62
C LYS A 36 -9.89 24.47 -30.45
N ASP A 37 -9.09 23.75 -29.68
CA ASP A 37 -9.59 23.01 -28.51
C ASP A 37 -10.04 24.00 -27.43
N ARG A 38 -9.29 25.07 -27.23
CA ARG A 38 -9.66 26.15 -26.30
C ARG A 38 -10.94 26.87 -26.72
N GLN A 39 -11.13 27.13 -28.01
CA GLN A 39 -12.37 27.70 -28.52
C GLN A 39 -13.56 26.75 -28.30
N LYS A 40 -13.41 25.46 -28.61
CA LYS A 40 -14.45 24.46 -28.38
C LYS A 40 -14.82 24.35 -26.88
N LEU A 41 -13.85 24.30 -26.01
CA LEU A 41 -14.09 24.32 -24.57
C LEU A 41 -14.80 25.58 -24.09
N GLY A 42 -14.49 26.74 -24.72
CA GLY A 42 -15.19 27.99 -24.48
C GLY A 42 -16.67 27.94 -24.91
N ASP A 43 -16.95 27.40 -26.09
CA ASP A 43 -18.32 27.24 -26.60
C ASP A 43 -19.14 26.24 -25.77
N ASP A 44 -18.52 25.12 -25.35
CA ASP A 44 -19.16 24.13 -24.48
C ASP A 44 -19.46 24.73 -23.08
N TYR A 45 -18.52 25.50 -22.51
CA TYR A 45 -18.73 26.16 -21.21
C TYR A 45 -19.78 27.27 -21.30
N ALA A 46 -19.79 28.06 -22.37
CA ALA A 46 -20.84 29.05 -22.65
C ALA A 46 -22.23 28.41 -22.70
N SER A 47 -22.34 27.25 -23.36
CA SER A 47 -23.58 26.49 -23.45
C SER A 47 -24.09 26.01 -22.10
N VAL A 48 -23.18 25.51 -21.24
CA VAL A 48 -23.48 25.11 -19.84
C VAL A 48 -23.98 26.30 -19.04
N LEU A 49 -23.32 27.47 -19.14
CA LEU A 49 -23.72 28.68 -18.42
C LEU A 49 -25.10 29.17 -18.90
N MET A 50 -25.35 29.22 -20.21
CA MET A 50 -26.63 29.63 -20.76
C MET A 50 -27.77 28.71 -20.30
N LEU A 51 -27.58 27.38 -20.38
CA LEU A 51 -28.59 26.41 -19.94
C LEU A 51 -28.85 26.51 -18.42
N SER A 52 -27.80 26.69 -17.63
CA SER A 52 -27.89 26.88 -16.16
C SER A 52 -28.71 28.13 -15.81
N GLN A 53 -28.42 29.26 -16.47
CA GLN A 53 -29.22 30.50 -16.29
C GLN A 53 -30.68 30.33 -16.67
N GLN A 54 -30.95 29.68 -17.78
CA GLN A 54 -32.33 29.41 -18.23
C GLN A 54 -33.06 28.45 -17.29
N ALA A 55 -32.36 27.45 -16.71
CA ALA A 55 -32.91 26.55 -15.72
C ALA A 55 -33.30 27.30 -14.43
N MET A 56 -32.46 28.21 -13.94
CA MET A 56 -32.79 29.07 -12.83
C MET A 56 -33.94 30.01 -13.09
N ALA A 57 -33.99 30.62 -14.28
CA ALA A 57 -35.11 31.47 -14.70
C ALA A 57 -36.44 30.70 -14.76
N ASN A 58 -36.40 29.42 -15.07
CA ASN A 58 -37.55 28.52 -15.09
C ASN A 58 -37.83 27.86 -13.74
N HIS A 59 -37.13 28.25 -12.67
CA HIS A 59 -37.24 27.69 -11.33
C HIS A 59 -36.99 26.17 -11.21
N LEU A 60 -36.22 25.57 -12.13
CA LEU A 60 -35.95 24.14 -12.13
C LEU A 60 -35.06 23.73 -10.95
N ASP A 61 -34.21 24.63 -10.47
CA ASP A 61 -33.40 24.48 -9.24
C ASP A 61 -34.24 24.22 -8.00
N SER A 62 -35.50 24.72 -7.99
CA SER A 62 -36.45 24.53 -6.89
C SER A 62 -37.30 23.26 -7.03
N SER A 63 -37.20 22.54 -8.12
CA SER A 63 -37.91 21.26 -8.28
C SER A 63 -37.37 20.21 -7.28
N PRO A 64 -38.24 19.33 -6.75
CA PRO A 64 -37.82 18.35 -5.74
C PRO A 64 -36.68 17.43 -6.19
N GLU A 65 -36.63 17.10 -7.49
CA GLU A 65 -35.60 16.24 -8.05
C GLU A 65 -34.26 16.95 -8.14
N VAL A 66 -34.23 18.15 -8.75
CA VAL A 66 -33.01 18.94 -8.92
C VAL A 66 -32.48 19.38 -7.55
N SER A 67 -33.35 19.81 -6.63
CA SER A 67 -32.96 20.17 -5.26
C SER A 67 -32.28 19.01 -4.53
N ARG A 68 -32.75 17.77 -4.68
CA ARG A 68 -32.09 16.58 -4.11
C ARG A 68 -30.70 16.35 -4.72
N GLN A 69 -30.59 16.45 -6.06
CA GLN A 69 -29.33 16.29 -6.76
C GLN A 69 -28.30 17.37 -6.33
N LEU A 70 -28.73 18.62 -6.24
CA LEU A 70 -27.87 19.71 -5.76
C LEU A 70 -27.45 19.50 -4.31
N ALA A 71 -28.33 19.00 -3.42
CA ALA A 71 -27.99 18.68 -2.06
C ALA A 71 -26.91 17.58 -1.97
N ILE A 72 -27.05 16.52 -2.77
CA ILE A 72 -26.08 15.42 -2.84
C ILE A 72 -24.75 15.95 -3.38
N ALA A 73 -24.75 16.69 -4.49
CA ALA A 73 -23.55 17.26 -5.06
C ALA A 73 -22.82 18.20 -4.06
N ARG A 74 -23.57 19.02 -3.33
CA ARG A 74 -23.02 19.88 -2.28
C ARG A 74 -22.38 19.08 -1.16
N MET A 75 -23.05 18.01 -0.68
CA MET A 75 -22.46 17.14 0.36
C MET A 75 -21.16 16.51 -0.12
N GLN A 76 -21.12 16.05 -1.36
CA GLN A 76 -19.91 15.46 -1.96
C GLN A 76 -18.76 16.46 -1.98
N VAL A 77 -18.99 17.66 -2.54
CA VAL A 77 -17.93 18.71 -2.63
C VAL A 77 -17.41 19.08 -1.24
N LEU A 78 -18.31 19.22 -0.25
CA LEU A 78 -17.90 19.56 1.12
C LEU A 78 -17.15 18.42 1.80
N SER A 79 -17.56 17.16 1.56
CA SER A 79 -16.87 15.99 2.06
C SER A 79 -15.46 15.87 1.52
N ASP A 80 -15.29 16.07 0.21
CA ASP A 80 -13.99 16.01 -0.45
C ASP A 80 -13.07 17.15 0.02
N ALA A 81 -13.62 18.35 0.18
CA ALA A 81 -12.87 19.50 0.72
C ALA A 81 -12.40 19.26 2.15
N GLU A 82 -13.26 18.71 3.02
CA GLU A 82 -12.87 18.39 4.40
C GLU A 82 -11.87 17.24 4.45
N PHE A 83 -12.03 16.23 3.60
CA PHE A 83 -11.05 15.15 3.50
C PHE A 83 -9.65 15.69 3.13
N ALA A 84 -9.58 16.58 2.14
CA ALA A 84 -8.32 17.23 1.75
C ALA A 84 -7.73 18.08 2.90
N ASN A 85 -8.58 18.81 3.65
CA ASN A 85 -8.19 19.55 4.83
C ASN A 85 -7.59 18.63 5.91
N LEU A 86 -8.26 17.51 6.22
CA LEU A 86 -7.77 16.51 7.16
C LEU A 86 -6.45 15.87 6.71
N MET A 87 -6.31 15.59 5.42
CA MET A 87 -5.06 15.08 4.85
C MET A 87 -3.91 16.06 5.06
N GLY A 88 -4.15 17.35 4.87
CA GLY A 88 -3.17 18.39 5.18
C GLY A 88 -2.78 18.43 6.65
N GLN A 89 -3.76 18.34 7.56
CA GLN A 89 -3.53 18.28 9.00
C GLN A 89 -2.81 17.00 9.45
N ALA A 90 -3.06 15.89 8.76
CA ALA A 90 -2.44 14.61 9.04
C ALA A 90 -0.99 14.51 8.54
N THR A 91 -0.56 15.39 7.64
CA THR A 91 0.81 15.37 7.10
C THR A 91 1.83 15.60 8.23
N PRO A 92 2.74 14.65 8.47
CA PRO A 92 3.75 14.80 9.51
C PRO A 92 4.84 15.79 9.09
N SER A 93 5.40 16.50 10.04
CA SER A 93 6.60 17.31 9.80
C SER A 93 7.85 16.45 9.72
N SER A 94 8.92 16.97 9.10
CA SER A 94 10.22 16.29 9.04
C SER A 94 10.79 16.03 10.45
N GLU A 95 10.48 16.89 11.42
CA GLU A 95 10.87 16.71 12.81
C GLU A 95 10.15 15.53 13.45
N GLU A 96 8.83 15.37 13.24
CA GLU A 96 8.06 14.23 13.73
C GLU A 96 8.58 12.91 13.16
N VAL A 97 8.94 12.90 11.88
CA VAL A 97 9.53 11.74 11.19
C VAL A 97 10.87 11.37 11.83
N SER A 98 11.73 12.36 12.07
CA SER A 98 13.03 12.16 12.70
C SER A 98 12.92 11.69 14.15
N GLN A 99 12.00 12.26 14.92
CA GLN A 99 11.72 11.85 16.30
C GLN A 99 11.18 10.42 16.34
N TYR A 100 10.24 10.08 15.44
CA TYR A 100 9.72 8.72 15.34
C TYR A 100 10.81 7.71 15.02
N TYR A 101 11.65 7.98 14.02
CA TYR A 101 12.79 7.14 13.68
C TYR A 101 13.72 6.95 14.89
N SER A 102 14.09 8.03 15.58
CA SER A 102 15.00 7.99 16.74
C SER A 102 14.42 7.20 17.91
N ALA A 103 13.10 7.26 18.11
CA ALA A 103 12.41 6.50 19.16
C ALA A 103 12.24 5.01 18.81
N HIS A 104 12.34 4.63 17.55
CA HIS A 104 12.05 3.28 17.04
C HIS A 104 13.24 2.67 16.28
N LEU A 105 14.46 3.03 16.64
CA LEU A 105 15.68 2.61 15.93
C LEU A 105 15.76 1.09 15.72
N ALA A 106 15.33 0.31 16.72
CA ALA A 106 15.38 -1.15 16.65
C ALA A 106 14.47 -1.75 15.56
N ASP A 107 13.40 -1.04 15.15
CA ASP A 107 12.47 -1.49 14.11
C ASP A 107 13.08 -1.38 12.70
N TYR A 108 14.17 -0.62 12.59
CA TYR A 108 14.91 -0.38 11.35
C TYR A 108 16.22 -1.16 11.28
N ASP A 109 16.48 -2.06 12.22
CA ASP A 109 17.62 -2.96 12.14
C ASP A 109 17.44 -3.93 10.97
N GLU A 110 18.55 -4.21 10.28
CA GLU A 110 18.67 -5.18 9.22
C GLU A 110 19.72 -6.22 9.59
N VAL A 111 19.47 -7.43 9.14
CA VAL A 111 20.40 -8.54 9.28
C VAL A 111 20.78 -9.08 7.92
N ARG A 112 22.07 -9.26 7.71
CA ARG A 112 22.59 -9.99 6.54
C ARG A 112 22.91 -11.41 7.02
N ILE A 113 22.11 -12.37 6.57
CA ILE A 113 22.22 -13.75 7.00
C ILE A 113 22.61 -14.67 5.84
N ARG A 114 23.35 -15.72 6.14
CA ARG A 114 23.61 -16.85 5.28
C ARG A 114 22.83 -18.04 5.79
N ARG A 115 22.14 -18.74 4.91
CA ARG A 115 21.36 -19.92 5.27
C ARG A 115 22.07 -21.18 4.80
N LEU A 116 22.07 -22.19 5.64
CA LEU A 116 22.51 -23.55 5.33
C LEU A 116 21.33 -24.49 5.48
N PHE A 117 20.98 -25.17 4.42
CA PHE A 117 19.95 -26.20 4.40
C PHE A 117 20.61 -27.55 4.15
N ILE A 118 20.27 -28.55 4.99
CA ILE A 118 20.63 -29.95 4.75
C ILE A 118 19.33 -30.73 4.63
N TRP A 119 19.17 -31.46 3.51
CA TRP A 119 17.94 -32.19 3.22
C TRP A 119 17.87 -33.47 4.02
N LYS A 120 16.71 -33.77 4.55
CA LYS A 120 16.41 -35.00 5.29
C LYS A 120 15.56 -35.92 4.44
N GLN A 121 15.69 -37.23 4.65
CA GLN A 121 14.91 -38.22 3.96
C GLN A 121 13.40 -38.01 4.20
N ARG A 122 12.66 -37.86 3.10
CA ARG A 122 11.21 -38.00 3.13
C ARG A 122 10.89 -39.48 2.93
N ASP A 123 10.00 -40.06 3.72
CA ASP A 123 9.68 -41.47 3.75
C ASP A 123 9.23 -42.11 2.40
N ASN A 124 9.07 -41.32 1.33
CA ASN A 124 8.57 -41.80 0.03
C ASN A 124 9.35 -41.26 -1.19
N SER A 125 10.56 -40.72 -1.06
CA SER A 125 11.33 -40.25 -2.23
C SER A 125 12.39 -41.25 -2.65
N LYS A 126 12.29 -41.76 -3.89
CA LYS A 126 13.27 -42.66 -4.49
C LYS A 126 14.44 -41.96 -5.22
N THR A 127 14.53 -40.64 -5.13
CA THR A 127 15.49 -39.82 -5.93
C THR A 127 16.26 -38.87 -5.02
N ALA A 128 17.52 -39.11 -4.86
CA ALA A 128 18.64 -38.43 -4.23
C ALA A 128 19.09 -39.01 -2.87
N PRO A 129 20.38 -38.96 -2.54
CA PRO A 129 20.91 -39.38 -1.26
C PRO A 129 20.45 -38.45 -0.16
N ILE A 130 19.33 -38.77 0.48
CA ILE A 130 18.76 -37.96 1.54
C ILE A 130 19.25 -38.55 2.85
N LEU A 131 19.84 -37.69 3.66
CA LEU A 131 20.47 -38.07 4.93
C LEU A 131 19.41 -38.34 6.01
N GLY A 132 19.60 -39.40 6.79
CA GLY A 132 18.86 -39.53 8.06
C GLY A 132 19.21 -38.35 9.01
N SER A 133 18.37 -38.06 10.00
CA SER A 133 18.52 -36.91 10.89
C SER A 133 19.91 -36.79 11.52
N GLN A 134 20.53 -37.90 11.94
CA GLN A 134 21.86 -37.90 12.54
C GLN A 134 22.94 -37.54 11.51
N ALA A 135 22.89 -38.13 10.31
CA ALA A 135 23.81 -37.85 9.23
C ALA A 135 23.67 -36.41 8.73
N ALA A 136 22.45 -35.90 8.63
CA ALA A 136 22.22 -34.50 8.27
C ALA A 136 22.81 -33.52 9.29
N ARG A 137 22.71 -33.79 10.57
CA ARG A 137 23.36 -32.96 11.63
C ARG A 137 24.88 -33.03 11.51
N ALA A 138 25.46 -34.21 11.29
CA ALA A 138 26.90 -34.39 11.10
C ALA A 138 27.39 -33.63 9.87
N SER A 139 26.65 -33.65 8.76
CA SER A 139 26.96 -32.87 7.54
C SER A 139 26.92 -31.36 7.81
N ALA A 140 25.90 -30.86 8.51
CA ALA A 140 25.82 -29.47 8.90
C ALA A 140 27.02 -29.04 9.77
N ASP A 141 27.40 -29.85 10.75
CA ASP A 141 28.56 -29.57 11.64
C ASP A 141 29.88 -29.60 10.86
N GLN A 142 30.05 -30.51 9.92
CA GLN A 142 31.23 -30.56 9.04
C GLN A 142 31.37 -29.29 8.22
N ILE A 143 30.27 -28.80 7.63
CA ILE A 143 30.28 -27.58 6.84
C ILE A 143 30.62 -26.37 7.70
N ARG A 144 30.02 -26.25 8.88
CA ARG A 144 30.35 -25.17 9.84
C ARG A 144 31.82 -25.19 10.22
N LYS A 145 32.37 -26.36 10.54
CA LYS A 145 33.79 -26.51 10.87
C LYS A 145 34.69 -26.17 9.69
N ALA A 146 34.38 -26.63 8.48
CA ALA A 146 35.12 -26.32 7.28
C ALA A 146 35.13 -24.83 6.97
N TYR A 147 33.97 -24.17 7.13
CA TYR A 147 33.86 -22.73 6.97
C TYR A 147 34.67 -21.97 8.03
N ALA A 148 34.53 -22.35 9.31
CA ALA A 148 35.27 -21.73 10.42
C ALA A 148 36.80 -21.91 10.28
N SER A 149 37.28 -22.97 9.61
CA SER A 149 38.69 -23.20 9.30
C SER A 149 39.17 -22.49 8.03
N GLY A 150 38.32 -21.63 7.42
CA GLY A 150 38.69 -20.80 6.26
C GLY A 150 38.40 -21.40 4.90
N THR A 151 37.65 -22.50 4.81
CA THR A 151 37.23 -23.04 3.52
C THR A 151 36.30 -22.03 2.83
N ASN A 152 36.54 -21.77 1.55
CA ASN A 152 35.76 -20.82 0.75
C ASN A 152 34.30 -21.28 0.65
N ILE A 153 33.35 -20.38 0.99
CA ILE A 153 31.93 -20.67 1.03
C ILE A 153 31.37 -21.07 -0.34
N ASN A 154 31.88 -20.49 -1.44
CA ASN A 154 31.48 -20.85 -2.79
C ASN A 154 31.84 -22.31 -3.10
N LYS A 155 32.99 -22.78 -2.63
CA LYS A 155 33.41 -24.18 -2.77
C LYS A 155 32.44 -25.09 -2.00
N LEU A 156 32.12 -24.75 -0.75
CA LEU A 156 31.15 -25.51 0.08
C LEU A 156 29.77 -25.55 -0.58
N SER A 157 29.33 -24.43 -1.16
CA SER A 157 28.05 -24.36 -1.88
C SER A 157 28.02 -25.31 -3.09
N VAL A 158 29.10 -25.28 -3.91
CA VAL A 158 29.19 -26.17 -5.07
C VAL A 158 29.29 -27.65 -4.66
N ASP A 159 30.04 -27.96 -3.63
CA ASP A 159 30.20 -29.34 -3.15
C ASP A 159 28.87 -29.89 -2.59
N LEU A 160 28.13 -29.10 -1.84
CA LEU A 160 26.78 -29.45 -1.33
C LEU A 160 25.76 -29.67 -2.46
N GLN A 161 25.76 -28.80 -3.46
CA GLN A 161 24.89 -28.92 -4.62
C GLN A 161 25.20 -30.18 -5.43
N LYS A 162 26.49 -30.49 -5.62
CA LYS A 162 26.93 -31.71 -6.34
C LYS A 162 26.56 -32.98 -5.62
N SER A 163 26.66 -33.02 -4.28
CA SER A 163 26.26 -34.18 -3.48
C SER A 163 24.75 -34.32 -3.37
N GLY A 164 23.98 -33.26 -3.64
CA GLY A 164 22.53 -33.24 -3.47
C GLY A 164 22.08 -33.26 -2.00
N GLU A 165 23.02 -33.14 -1.06
CA GLU A 165 22.73 -33.22 0.39
C GLU A 165 22.12 -31.94 0.95
N GLY A 166 22.34 -30.78 0.28
CA GLY A 166 21.87 -29.52 0.83
C GLY A 166 22.21 -28.31 -0.06
N MET A 167 22.13 -27.16 0.54
CA MET A 167 22.46 -25.86 -0.08
C MET A 167 22.96 -24.91 1.00
N VAL A 168 23.97 -24.12 0.67
CA VAL A 168 24.35 -22.94 1.47
C VAL A 168 24.34 -21.71 0.57
N ASP A 169 23.81 -20.60 1.07
CA ASP A 169 23.82 -19.34 0.33
C ASP A 169 25.28 -18.85 0.20
N PRO A 170 25.82 -18.73 -1.03
CA PRO A 170 27.18 -18.22 -1.20
C PRO A 170 27.27 -16.74 -0.84
N GLU A 171 26.25 -15.97 -1.22
CA GLU A 171 26.09 -14.56 -0.84
C GLU A 171 25.06 -14.41 0.26
N PRO A 172 25.36 -13.61 1.31
CA PRO A 172 24.38 -13.35 2.37
C PRO A 172 23.19 -12.55 1.85
N LEU A 173 22.01 -12.88 2.36
CA LEU A 173 20.77 -12.18 2.05
C LEU A 173 20.44 -11.18 3.17
N THR A 174 19.98 -9.99 2.78
CA THR A 174 19.58 -8.93 3.71
C THR A 174 18.09 -9.04 3.99
N PHE A 175 17.72 -8.91 5.26
CA PHE A 175 16.35 -8.91 5.74
C PHE A 175 16.15 -7.81 6.76
N SER A 176 15.08 -7.03 6.58
CA SER A 176 14.58 -6.07 7.55
C SER A 176 13.64 -6.74 8.55
N ARG A 177 13.29 -6.04 9.61
CA ARG A 177 12.26 -6.48 10.55
C ARG A 177 10.93 -6.76 9.83
N GLY A 178 10.30 -7.90 10.17
CA GLY A 178 9.01 -8.32 9.61
C GLY A 178 9.10 -9.08 8.28
N GLU A 179 10.29 -9.22 7.68
CA GLU A 179 10.46 -9.96 6.41
C GLU A 179 10.72 -11.45 6.61
N LEU A 180 11.18 -11.85 7.80
CA LEU A 180 11.39 -13.25 8.13
C LEU A 180 10.18 -13.81 8.89
N PRO A 181 9.94 -15.14 8.79
CA PRO A 181 8.98 -15.79 9.68
C PRO A 181 9.34 -15.50 11.16
N PRO A 182 8.35 -15.30 12.06
CA PRO A 182 8.60 -14.80 13.43
C PRO A 182 9.62 -15.60 14.24
N GLN A 183 9.63 -16.92 14.09
CA GLN A 183 10.60 -17.81 14.74
C GLN A 183 12.03 -17.54 14.24
N LEU A 184 12.19 -17.47 12.92
CA LEU A 184 13.48 -17.24 12.29
C LEU A 184 13.99 -15.81 12.55
N GLU A 185 13.09 -14.83 12.54
CA GLU A 185 13.40 -13.45 12.85
C GLU A 185 13.98 -13.31 14.26
N LYS A 186 13.31 -13.92 15.25
CA LYS A 186 13.78 -13.93 16.64
C LYS A 186 15.21 -14.47 16.76
N VAL A 187 15.50 -15.55 16.03
CA VAL A 187 16.83 -16.16 16.02
C VAL A 187 17.83 -15.24 15.34
N ALA A 188 17.55 -14.81 14.10
CA ALA A 188 18.45 -13.98 13.30
C ALA A 188 18.87 -12.70 14.01
N PHE A 189 17.91 -12.02 14.66
CA PHE A 189 18.18 -10.78 15.40
C PHE A 189 18.77 -10.99 16.81
N ALA A 190 18.88 -12.22 17.31
CA ALA A 190 19.54 -12.52 18.57
C ALA A 190 21.01 -12.91 18.41
N LEU A 191 21.42 -13.41 17.23
CA LEU A 191 22.78 -13.83 16.93
C LEU A 191 23.77 -12.67 16.99
N LYS A 192 25.03 -12.98 17.29
CA LYS A 192 26.17 -12.06 17.09
C LYS A 192 26.74 -12.24 15.69
N GLU A 193 27.42 -11.22 15.18
CA GLU A 193 28.09 -11.30 13.87
C GLU A 193 29.11 -12.44 13.87
N GLY A 194 29.05 -13.26 12.82
CA GLY A 194 29.82 -14.49 12.66
C GLY A 194 29.28 -15.71 13.41
N GLU A 195 28.18 -15.56 14.15
CA GLU A 195 27.57 -16.65 14.91
C GLU A 195 26.57 -17.42 14.04
N TRP A 196 26.61 -18.75 14.16
CA TRP A 196 25.61 -19.65 13.61
C TRP A 196 24.53 -19.96 14.65
N SER A 197 23.28 -20.02 14.19
CA SER A 197 22.16 -20.46 15.03
C SER A 197 22.29 -21.92 15.48
N GLU A 198 21.49 -22.30 16.45
CA GLU A 198 21.14 -23.70 16.62
C GLU A 198 20.42 -24.23 15.40
N VAL A 199 20.39 -25.57 15.28
CA VAL A 199 19.74 -26.26 14.16
C VAL A 199 18.23 -26.18 14.34
N GLU A 200 17.53 -25.58 13.38
CA GLU A 200 16.09 -25.73 13.23
C GLU A 200 15.82 -27.05 12.49
N ASP A 201 15.26 -28.01 13.21
CA ASP A 201 14.99 -29.34 12.69
C ASP A 201 13.55 -29.48 12.26
N THR A 202 13.33 -29.54 10.95
CA THR A 202 12.01 -29.78 10.34
C THR A 202 11.92 -31.21 9.79
N PRO A 203 10.72 -31.74 9.46
CA PRO A 203 10.58 -33.08 8.89
C PRO A 203 11.36 -33.29 7.58
N SER A 204 11.60 -32.24 6.81
CA SER A 204 12.21 -32.33 5.47
C SER A 204 13.64 -31.80 5.38
N ARG A 205 14.12 -31.03 6.35
CA ARG A 205 15.43 -30.37 6.31
C ARG A 205 15.89 -29.89 7.67
N LEU A 206 17.19 -29.69 7.80
CA LEU A 206 17.79 -28.86 8.83
C LEU A 206 18.02 -27.48 8.24
N LEU A 207 17.78 -26.45 9.02
CA LEU A 207 18.08 -25.07 8.70
C LEU A 207 18.98 -24.49 9.79
N LEU A 208 20.08 -23.90 9.36
CA LEU A 208 20.95 -23.07 10.18
C LEU A 208 21.11 -21.73 9.49
N ILE A 209 21.25 -20.69 10.27
CA ILE A 209 21.57 -19.35 9.78
C ILE A 209 22.83 -18.82 10.44
N GLU A 210 23.65 -18.12 9.69
CA GLU A 210 24.77 -17.31 10.18
C GLU A 210 24.38 -15.85 10.09
N LEU A 211 24.58 -15.09 11.16
CA LEU A 211 24.55 -13.65 11.07
C LEU A 211 25.90 -13.14 10.55
N VAL A 212 25.93 -12.72 9.30
CA VAL A 212 27.15 -12.19 8.69
C VAL A 212 27.39 -10.74 9.10
N LYS A 213 26.33 -9.93 9.12
CA LYS A 213 26.39 -8.52 9.51
C LYS A 213 25.06 -8.02 10.02
N ARG A 214 25.10 -7.09 10.97
CA ARG A 214 23.95 -6.30 11.40
C ARG A 214 24.15 -4.87 10.95
N ASP A 215 23.14 -4.33 10.32
CA ASP A 215 23.08 -2.94 9.88
C ASP A 215 21.79 -2.28 10.36
N ARG A 216 21.63 -1.02 10.04
CA ARG A 216 20.39 -0.28 10.28
C ARG A 216 20.09 0.60 9.09
N GLN A 217 18.85 0.53 8.62
CA GLN A 217 18.36 1.44 7.59
C GLN A 217 18.48 2.89 8.07
N GLN A 218 19.10 3.73 7.26
CA GLN A 218 19.22 5.15 7.58
C GLN A 218 17.88 5.85 7.39
N LEU A 219 17.67 6.96 8.12
CA LEU A 219 16.44 7.75 8.03
C LEU A 219 16.03 8.07 6.58
N GLY A 220 16.98 8.46 5.73
CA GLY A 220 16.69 8.77 4.32
C GLY A 220 16.14 7.60 3.49
N GLN A 221 16.41 6.36 3.92
CA GLN A 221 15.90 5.15 3.25
C GLN A 221 14.48 4.79 3.69
N VAL A 222 14.06 5.27 4.86
CA VAL A 222 12.79 4.88 5.50
C VAL A 222 11.83 6.04 5.75
N SER A 223 12.26 7.28 5.50
CA SER A 223 11.48 8.50 5.78
C SER A 223 10.09 8.45 5.15
N GLU A 224 9.98 8.13 3.87
CA GLU A 224 8.69 8.03 3.17
C GLU A 224 7.75 6.99 3.80
N ARG A 225 8.29 5.85 4.21
CA ARG A 225 7.52 4.80 4.91
C ARG A 225 7.04 5.27 6.27
N ILE A 226 7.89 6.01 7.01
CA ILE A 226 7.53 6.61 8.31
C ILE A 226 6.47 7.68 8.12
N GLU A 227 6.63 8.56 7.14
CA GLU A 227 5.66 9.62 6.81
C GLU A 227 4.28 9.03 6.53
N LYS A 228 4.18 8.04 5.64
CA LYS A 228 2.93 7.36 5.33
C LYS A 228 2.29 6.70 6.56
N ASN A 229 3.11 6.07 7.41
CA ASN A 229 2.62 5.43 8.64
C ASN A 229 2.08 6.47 9.64
N LEU A 230 2.83 7.55 9.87
CA LEU A 230 2.42 8.63 10.76
C LEU A 230 1.18 9.35 10.23
N GLN A 231 1.14 9.65 8.93
CA GLN A 231 -0.01 10.27 8.28
C GLN A 231 -1.27 9.40 8.45
N GLY A 232 -1.14 8.09 8.21
CA GLY A 232 -2.25 7.17 8.41
C GLY A 232 -2.76 7.16 9.85
N LYS A 233 -1.86 7.14 10.83
CA LYS A 233 -2.23 7.18 12.26
C LYS A 233 -2.92 8.50 12.64
N LYS A 234 -2.39 9.64 12.18
CA LYS A 234 -2.97 10.96 12.43
C LYS A 234 -4.35 11.07 11.78
N MET A 235 -4.49 10.65 10.52
CA MET A 235 -5.77 10.65 9.80
C MET A 235 -6.80 9.79 10.53
N GLN A 236 -6.43 8.59 10.96
CA GLN A 236 -7.33 7.72 11.72
C GLN A 236 -7.80 8.39 13.01
N ALA A 237 -6.89 9.03 13.74
CA ALA A 237 -7.24 9.75 14.98
C ALA A 237 -8.20 10.91 14.72
N LEU A 238 -7.97 11.70 13.65
CA LEU A 238 -8.87 12.79 13.25
C LEU A 238 -10.25 12.30 12.88
N LEU A 239 -10.33 11.22 12.09
CA LEU A 239 -11.62 10.60 11.71
C LEU A 239 -12.37 10.02 12.92
N ASP A 240 -11.65 9.39 13.84
CA ASP A 240 -12.27 8.83 15.06
C ASP A 240 -12.78 9.94 15.98
N ASP A 241 -12.10 11.07 16.06
CA ASP A 241 -12.59 12.26 16.79
C ASP A 241 -13.85 12.84 16.13
N LEU A 242 -13.87 12.97 14.80
CA LEU A 242 -15.04 13.41 14.05
C LEU A 242 -16.23 12.46 14.26
N LYS A 243 -16.00 11.14 14.19
CA LYS A 243 -17.06 10.13 14.43
C LYS A 243 -17.64 10.25 15.83
N LYS A 244 -16.82 10.45 16.85
CA LYS A 244 -17.27 10.65 18.24
C LYS A 244 -18.13 11.92 18.38
N LYS A 245 -17.72 13.01 17.74
CA LYS A 245 -18.45 14.29 17.76
C LYS A 245 -19.76 14.24 16.97
N ALA A 246 -19.79 13.48 15.87
CA ALA A 246 -20.95 13.40 14.99
C ALA A 246 -22.13 12.61 15.59
N GLY A 247 -21.93 11.79 16.64
CA GLY A 247 -22.99 11.01 17.26
C GLY A 247 -23.69 10.06 16.28
N ILE A 248 -22.94 9.35 15.46
CA ILE A 248 -23.47 8.48 14.40
C ILE A 248 -24.36 7.39 14.99
N TRP A 249 -25.61 7.35 14.54
CA TRP A 249 -26.54 6.26 14.82
C TRP A 249 -26.91 5.57 13.50
N MET A 250 -26.94 4.25 13.51
CA MET A 250 -27.35 3.42 12.36
C MET A 250 -28.33 2.36 12.85
N ASP A 251 -29.43 2.20 12.12
CA ASP A 251 -30.41 1.15 12.38
C ASP A 251 -29.80 -0.23 12.03
N GLN A 252 -29.59 -1.05 13.06
CA GLN A 252 -28.99 -2.39 12.87
C GLN A 252 -29.90 -3.37 12.13
N GLN A 253 -31.22 -3.13 12.11
CA GLN A 253 -32.13 -3.98 11.33
C GLN A 253 -31.99 -3.72 9.83
N TYR A 254 -31.72 -2.46 9.46
CA TYR A 254 -31.58 -2.06 8.07
C TYR A 254 -30.14 -2.29 7.54
N PHE A 255 -29.13 -1.92 8.32
CA PHE A 255 -27.72 -2.00 7.89
C PHE A 255 -27.02 -3.30 8.29
N GLY A 256 -27.65 -4.15 9.10
CA GLY A 256 -27.03 -5.31 9.70
C GLY A 256 -26.13 -4.93 10.90
N THR A 257 -25.72 -5.92 11.66
CA THR A 257 -24.70 -5.73 12.70
C THR A 257 -23.34 -5.57 12.05
N ALA A 258 -22.59 -4.52 12.41
CA ALA A 258 -21.23 -4.34 11.98
C ALA A 258 -20.42 -5.61 12.31
N VAL A 259 -19.94 -6.31 11.30
CA VAL A 259 -19.00 -7.43 11.49
C VAL A 259 -17.75 -6.83 12.11
N ALA A 260 -17.36 -7.29 13.30
CA ALA A 260 -16.11 -6.87 13.91
C ALA A 260 -14.96 -7.09 12.89
N PRO A 261 -14.03 -6.14 12.74
CA PRO A 261 -12.92 -6.27 11.82
C PRO A 261 -12.17 -7.57 12.14
N VAL A 262 -12.04 -8.45 11.15
CA VAL A 262 -11.28 -9.69 11.27
C VAL A 262 -9.83 -9.29 11.53
N PRO A 263 -9.18 -9.74 12.62
CA PRO A 263 -7.78 -9.44 12.88
C PRO A 263 -6.93 -10.02 11.72
N GLY A 264 -6.25 -9.15 10.96
CA GLY A 264 -5.41 -9.55 9.84
C GLY A 264 -5.92 -9.18 8.44
N ALA A 265 -7.12 -8.65 8.28
CA ALA A 265 -7.51 -8.03 7.02
C ALA A 265 -6.76 -6.69 6.89
N GLN A 266 -5.77 -6.66 5.99
CA GLN A 266 -5.17 -5.39 5.56
C GLN A 266 -6.29 -4.42 5.20
N GLN A 267 -6.30 -3.27 5.86
CA GLN A 267 -7.22 -2.18 5.54
C GLN A 267 -7.10 -1.89 4.04
N ARG A 268 -8.09 -2.32 3.28
CA ARG A 268 -8.31 -1.74 1.96
C ARG A 268 -8.62 -0.28 2.24
N SER A 269 -7.74 0.59 1.77
CA SER A 269 -7.92 2.03 1.80
C SER A 269 -9.36 2.36 1.44
N SER A 270 -9.98 3.20 2.24
CA SER A 270 -11.29 3.78 1.94
C SER A 270 -11.24 4.34 0.52
N VAL A 271 -12.03 3.73 -0.36
CA VAL A 271 -12.21 4.20 -1.74
C VAL A 271 -12.72 5.63 -1.64
N PRO A 272 -12.05 6.62 -2.27
CA PRO A 272 -12.55 7.98 -2.28
C PRO A 272 -13.96 8.00 -2.88
N PRO A 273 -14.86 8.87 -2.40
CA PRO A 273 -16.27 8.93 -2.81
C PRO A 273 -16.50 9.01 -4.32
N SER A 274 -15.54 9.49 -5.10
CA SER A 274 -15.59 9.58 -6.55
C SER A 274 -15.73 8.22 -7.29
N GLU A 275 -15.32 7.11 -6.68
CA GLU A 275 -15.43 5.78 -7.34
C GLU A 275 -16.78 5.09 -7.12
N LEU A 276 -17.64 5.60 -6.22
CA LEU A 276 -18.97 5.05 -5.99
C LEU A 276 -19.96 5.34 -7.14
N GLN A 277 -19.67 6.33 -8.01
CA GLN A 277 -20.52 6.64 -9.14
C GLN A 277 -20.34 5.71 -10.34
N GLU A 278 -19.19 5.05 -10.48
CA GLU A 278 -18.92 4.15 -11.60
C GLU A 278 -19.55 2.77 -11.42
N SER A 279 -19.72 2.33 -10.19
CA SER A 279 -20.37 1.05 -9.86
C SER A 279 -21.89 1.08 -10.06
N ALA A 280 -22.55 2.22 -9.88
CA ALA A 280 -24.00 2.37 -10.09
C ALA A 280 -24.40 2.39 -11.57
N LYS A 281 -23.50 2.77 -12.50
CA LYS A 281 -23.75 2.76 -13.93
C LYS A 281 -23.64 1.40 -14.60
N LYS A 282 -22.95 0.44 -13.97
CA LYS A 282 -22.76 -0.94 -14.51
C LYS A 282 -23.83 -1.94 -14.06
N GLY A 283 -24.70 -1.59 -13.11
CA GLY A 283 -25.75 -2.48 -12.58
C GLY A 283 -27.12 -2.37 -13.28
N GLY A 284 -27.27 -1.47 -14.26
CA GLY A 284 -28.56 -1.13 -14.84
C GLY A 284 -28.92 -1.78 -16.19
N ASN A 285 -28.10 -2.66 -16.74
CA ASN A 285 -28.33 -3.22 -18.07
C ASN A 285 -28.24 -4.75 -18.13
N ASN A 286 -29.04 -5.46 -17.33
CA ASN A 286 -29.22 -6.91 -17.53
C ASN A 286 -30.59 -7.41 -17.01
N GLU A 287 -31.67 -6.77 -17.42
CA GLU A 287 -33.03 -7.35 -17.35
C GLU A 287 -33.80 -6.96 -18.62
N ASP A 288 -33.48 -7.55 -19.75
CA ASP A 288 -34.41 -7.63 -20.91
C ASP A 288 -33.88 -8.60 -21.99
N GLU A 289 -33.61 -9.84 -21.65
CA GLU A 289 -33.49 -10.92 -22.64
C GLU A 289 -33.84 -12.29 -22.07
N ARG A 290 -35.09 -12.45 -21.60
CA ARG A 290 -35.71 -13.78 -21.45
C ARG A 290 -37.23 -13.66 -21.62
N GLN A 291 -37.66 -13.48 -22.85
CA GLN A 291 -38.96 -13.97 -23.33
C GLN A 291 -39.03 -13.79 -24.87
N LYS A 292 -38.56 -14.81 -25.59
CA LYS A 292 -39.20 -15.32 -26.80
C LYS A 292 -38.70 -16.73 -27.09
#